data_b8a9e152136aa68cedd4ee21fd6e698a
#
_entry.id   b8a9e152136aa68cedd4ee21fd6e698a
#
_cell.length_a   1.000
_cell.length_b   1.000
_cell.length_c   1.000
_cell.angle_alpha   90.00
_cell.angle_beta   90.00
_cell.angle_gamma   90.00
#
_symmetry.space_group_name_H-M   'P 1'
#
loop_
_entity.id
_entity.type
_entity.pdbx_description
1 polymer ?
#
loop_
_entity_poly.entity_id
_entity_poly.type
_entity_poly.pdbx_seq_one_letter_code
_entity_poly.pdbx_strand_id
1 'polypeptide(L)'
;VALAAYLPELGITHLDLSENKIGMTGAKVLANSTGFASVVCLDLRDNPILKSGRAALAASPYKTALNVINLGGERVDKAEAKELRKAFGNGVKVMIRA
;
A
#
# COMPACT_ATOMS: atom_id res chain seq x y z
N VAL A 1 -10.27 -4.72 9.61
CA VAL A 1 -8.96 -4.21 9.87
C VAL A 1 -9.01 -3.02 10.81
N ALA A 2 -8.97 -3.33 12.09
CA ALA A 2 -9.15 -2.35 13.15
C ALA A 2 -8.07 -1.23 13.14
N LEU A 3 -6.83 -1.58 12.80
CA LEU A 3 -5.73 -0.63 12.80
C LEU A 3 -5.98 0.55 11.85
N ALA A 4 -6.51 0.27 10.66
CA ALA A 4 -6.75 1.32 9.66
C ALA A 4 -7.74 2.37 10.17
N ALA A 5 -8.71 1.97 11.00
CA ALA A 5 -9.69 2.89 11.56
C ALA A 5 -9.09 3.89 12.56
N TYR A 6 -7.95 3.53 13.16
CA TYR A 6 -7.28 4.38 14.15
C TYR A 6 -6.16 5.23 13.57
N LEU A 7 -5.77 5.03 12.30
CA LEU A 7 -4.67 5.80 11.71
C LEU A 7 -4.85 7.32 11.79
N PRO A 8 -6.04 7.88 11.54
CA PRO A 8 -6.21 9.34 11.62
C PRO A 8 -5.88 9.91 13.00
N GLU A 9 -6.23 9.17 14.04
CA GLU A 9 -6.00 9.61 15.43
C GLU A 9 -4.55 9.47 15.85
N LEU A 10 -3.86 8.44 15.31
CA LEU A 10 -2.48 8.15 15.66
C LEU A 10 -1.46 9.01 14.92
N GLY A 11 -1.83 9.58 13.78
CA GLY A 11 -0.93 10.38 12.95
C GLY A 11 0.29 9.59 12.46
N ILE A 12 0.12 8.31 12.16
CA ILE A 12 1.21 7.43 11.77
C ILE A 12 1.74 7.83 10.39
N THR A 13 3.07 8.02 10.31
CA THR A 13 3.76 8.33 9.05
C THR A 13 4.52 7.14 8.48
N HIS A 14 5.02 6.26 9.34
CA HIS A 14 5.76 5.05 8.96
C HIS A 14 5.01 3.85 9.50
N LEU A 15 4.52 3.01 8.62
CA LEU A 15 3.69 1.88 9.00
C LEU A 15 4.28 0.59 8.44
N ASP A 16 4.71 -0.28 9.34
CA ASP A 16 5.21 -1.61 8.99
C ASP A 16 4.15 -2.64 9.31
N LEU A 17 3.54 -3.19 8.26
CA LEU A 17 2.56 -4.27 8.34
C LEU A 17 3.07 -5.53 7.65
N SER A 18 4.38 -5.65 7.49
CA SER A 18 4.97 -6.81 6.84
C SER A 18 4.62 -8.11 7.57
N GLU A 19 4.48 -9.21 6.83
CA GLU A 19 4.26 -10.55 7.34
C GLU A 19 3.02 -10.68 8.24
N ASN A 20 1.91 -10.02 7.90
CA ASN A 20 0.69 -10.00 8.73
C ASN A 20 -0.51 -10.68 8.10
N LYS A 21 -0.33 -11.41 7.02
CA LYS A 21 -1.43 -12.10 6.32
C LYS A 21 -2.56 -11.13 5.91
N ILE A 22 -2.22 -9.89 5.63
CA ILE A 22 -3.17 -8.93 5.11
C ILE A 22 -3.55 -9.34 3.70
N GLY A 23 -4.83 -9.58 3.50
CA GLY A 23 -5.34 -9.96 2.19
C GLY A 23 -5.84 -8.77 1.40
N MET A 24 -6.46 -9.09 0.27
CA MET A 24 -7.05 -8.10 -0.63
C MET A 24 -8.03 -7.17 0.08
N THR A 25 -8.90 -7.72 0.92
CA THR A 25 -9.90 -6.94 1.67
C THR A 25 -9.24 -5.93 2.60
N GLY A 26 -8.22 -6.36 3.35
CA GLY A 26 -7.48 -5.49 4.24
C GLY A 26 -6.76 -4.37 3.50
N ALA A 27 -6.17 -4.68 2.34
CA ALA A 27 -5.54 -3.67 1.49
C ALA A 27 -6.54 -2.64 0.99
N LYS A 28 -7.74 -3.07 0.61
CA LYS A 28 -8.81 -2.16 0.16
C LYS A 28 -9.31 -1.26 1.30
N VAL A 29 -9.44 -1.82 2.50
CA VAL A 29 -9.82 -1.02 3.69
C VAL A 29 -8.77 0.05 3.97
N LEU A 30 -7.50 -0.31 3.93
CA LEU A 30 -6.41 0.65 4.14
C LEU A 30 -6.43 1.74 3.06
N ALA A 31 -6.60 1.37 1.80
CA ALA A 31 -6.64 2.30 0.68
C ALA A 31 -7.77 3.32 0.80
N ASN A 32 -8.85 2.96 1.46
CA ASN A 32 -10.02 3.82 1.64
C ASN A 32 -10.02 4.55 2.99
N SER A 33 -8.99 4.37 3.80
CA SER A 33 -8.87 5.03 5.09
C SER A 33 -8.30 6.44 4.94
N THR A 34 -8.95 7.43 5.55
CA THR A 34 -8.43 8.80 5.56
C THR A 34 -7.09 8.89 6.29
N GLY A 35 -6.83 7.99 7.23
CA GLY A 35 -5.56 7.92 7.94
C GLY A 35 -4.38 7.55 7.05
N PHE A 36 -4.64 6.93 5.90
CA PHE A 36 -3.59 6.65 4.92
C PHE A 36 -2.95 7.95 4.40
N ALA A 37 -3.65 9.06 4.46
CA ALA A 37 -3.13 10.36 4.00
C ALA A 37 -1.91 10.85 4.79
N SER A 38 -1.68 10.36 6.00
CA SER A 38 -0.51 10.70 6.80
C SER A 38 0.68 9.76 6.57
N VAL A 39 0.47 8.63 5.89
CA VAL A 39 1.49 7.59 5.75
C VAL A 39 2.47 7.97 4.64
N VAL A 40 3.73 8.06 5.01
CA VAL A 40 4.84 8.38 4.10
C VAL A 40 5.53 7.10 3.63
N CYS A 41 5.75 6.16 4.53
CA CYS A 41 6.37 4.87 4.24
C CYS A 41 5.43 3.75 4.68
N LEU A 42 5.08 2.87 3.75
CA LEU A 42 4.22 1.73 4.03
C LEU A 42 4.91 0.44 3.62
N ASP A 43 5.09 -0.45 4.57
CA ASP A 43 5.67 -1.77 4.32
C ASP A 43 4.57 -2.83 4.42
N LEU A 44 4.19 -3.37 3.28
CA LEU A 44 3.22 -4.48 3.17
C LEU A 44 3.88 -5.75 2.65
N ARG A 45 5.19 -5.83 2.77
CA ARG A 45 5.97 -6.98 2.33
C ARG A 45 5.44 -8.28 2.94
N ASP A 46 5.39 -9.33 2.12
CA ASP A 46 4.98 -10.67 2.56
C ASP A 46 3.54 -10.74 3.11
N ASN A 47 2.65 -10.03 2.46
CA ASN A 47 1.21 -10.14 2.68
C ASN A 47 0.52 -10.56 1.37
N PRO A 48 -0.49 -11.43 1.42
CA PRO A 48 -1.17 -11.92 0.21
C PRO A 48 -2.25 -10.95 -0.27
N ILE A 49 -1.85 -9.73 -0.61
CA ILE A 49 -2.81 -8.69 -0.99
C ILE A 49 -3.34 -8.84 -2.41
N LEU A 50 -2.64 -9.60 -3.25
CA LEU A 50 -3.04 -9.93 -4.62
C LEU A 50 -3.10 -8.70 -5.53
N LYS A 51 -3.30 -8.96 -6.82
CA LYS A 51 -3.34 -7.89 -7.81
C LYS A 51 -4.41 -6.84 -7.52
N SER A 52 -5.60 -7.28 -7.10
CA SER A 52 -6.70 -6.36 -6.77
C SER A 52 -6.37 -5.45 -5.59
N GLY A 53 -5.70 -5.99 -4.57
CA GLY A 53 -5.28 -5.19 -3.42
C GLY A 53 -4.22 -4.17 -3.79
N ARG A 54 -3.25 -4.57 -4.60
CA ARG A 54 -2.21 -3.66 -5.09
C ARG A 54 -2.82 -2.54 -5.92
N ALA A 55 -3.77 -2.87 -6.80
CA ALA A 55 -4.46 -1.88 -7.63
C ALA A 55 -5.27 -0.90 -6.78
N ALA A 56 -5.92 -1.39 -5.73
CA ALA A 56 -6.70 -0.54 -4.82
C ALA A 56 -5.81 0.48 -4.10
N LEU A 57 -4.63 0.05 -3.65
CA LEU A 57 -3.68 0.96 -3.01
C LEU A 57 -3.18 2.02 -4.00
N ALA A 58 -2.88 1.60 -5.23
CA ALA A 58 -2.40 2.53 -6.27
C ALA A 58 -3.49 3.53 -6.68
N ALA A 59 -4.76 3.16 -6.59
CA ALA A 59 -5.90 4.01 -6.91
C ALA A 59 -6.39 4.84 -5.73
N SER A 60 -5.81 4.68 -4.54
CA SER A 60 -6.28 5.37 -3.35
C SER A 60 -6.18 6.89 -3.48
N PRO A 61 -7.27 7.64 -3.18
CA PRO A 61 -7.20 9.10 -3.14
C PRO A 61 -6.41 9.62 -1.94
N TYR A 62 -6.10 8.76 -0.98
CA TYR A 62 -5.42 9.13 0.26
C TYR A 62 -3.92 8.86 0.25
N LYS A 63 -3.33 8.50 -0.90
CA LYS A 63 -1.89 8.25 -1.00
C LYS A 63 -1.05 9.52 -1.19
N THR A 64 -1.54 10.65 -0.73
CA THR A 64 -0.95 11.97 -1.03
C THR A 64 0.41 12.22 -0.39
N ALA A 65 0.66 11.67 0.78
CA ALA A 65 1.94 11.81 1.48
C ALA A 65 2.91 10.66 1.19
N LEU A 66 2.47 9.63 0.48
CA LEU A 66 3.23 8.41 0.29
C LEU A 66 4.49 8.65 -0.54
N ASN A 67 5.65 8.28 0.00
CA ASN A 67 6.94 8.31 -0.68
C ASN A 67 7.49 6.94 -1.01
N VAL A 68 7.23 5.97 -0.15
CA VAL A 68 7.73 4.60 -0.32
C VAL A 68 6.64 3.61 0.03
N ILE A 69 6.43 2.64 -0.85
CA ILE A 69 5.58 1.49 -0.55
C ILE A 69 6.33 0.21 -0.91
N ASN A 70 6.39 -0.74 0.01
CA ASN A 70 7.01 -2.03 -0.20
C ASN A 70 5.93 -3.10 -0.35
N LEU A 71 5.80 -3.63 -1.57
CA LEU A 71 4.86 -4.68 -1.93
C LEU A 71 5.57 -6.00 -2.24
N GLY A 72 6.76 -6.20 -1.69
CA GLY A 72 7.55 -7.38 -1.92
C GLY A 72 6.88 -8.66 -1.40
N GLY A 73 7.41 -9.81 -1.85
CA GLY A 73 6.91 -11.11 -1.41
C GLY A 73 6.03 -11.78 -2.44
N GLU A 74 5.08 -11.08 -3.02
CA GLU A 74 4.29 -11.60 -4.13
C GLU A 74 4.96 -11.23 -5.45
N ARG A 75 4.85 -12.15 -6.42
CA ARG A 75 5.42 -11.92 -7.74
C ARG A 75 4.51 -11.02 -8.56
N VAL A 76 5.10 -9.98 -9.13
CA VAL A 76 4.38 -9.00 -9.96
C VAL A 76 5.00 -9.03 -11.35
N ASP A 77 4.21 -9.22 -12.40
CA ASP A 77 4.74 -9.21 -13.75
C ASP A 77 5.13 -7.80 -14.21
N LYS A 78 5.88 -7.71 -15.30
CA LYS A 78 6.40 -6.44 -15.80
C LYS A 78 5.30 -5.45 -16.18
N ALA A 79 4.20 -5.93 -16.75
CA ALA A 79 3.09 -5.10 -17.17
C ALA A 79 2.40 -4.48 -15.95
N GLU A 80 2.12 -5.29 -14.95
CA GLU A 80 1.53 -4.80 -13.70
C GLU A 80 2.47 -3.83 -12.99
N ALA A 81 3.77 -4.15 -12.92
CA ALA A 81 4.76 -3.28 -12.29
C ALA A 81 4.78 -1.89 -12.93
N LYS A 82 4.73 -1.83 -14.25
CA LYS A 82 4.69 -0.56 -14.98
C LYS A 82 3.43 0.24 -14.64
N GLU A 83 2.28 -0.43 -14.61
CA GLU A 83 1.02 0.24 -14.27
C GLU A 83 1.00 0.73 -12.82
N LEU A 84 1.52 -0.07 -11.89
CA LEU A 84 1.59 0.34 -10.48
C LEU A 84 2.46 1.58 -10.31
N ARG A 85 3.63 1.60 -10.92
CA ARG A 85 4.52 2.75 -10.83
C ARG A 85 3.90 3.99 -11.43
N LYS A 86 3.18 3.85 -12.53
CA LYS A 86 2.46 4.95 -13.15
C LYS A 86 1.33 5.46 -12.25
N ALA A 87 0.57 4.55 -11.65
CA ALA A 87 -0.56 4.91 -10.79
C ALA A 87 -0.12 5.58 -9.48
N PHE A 88 0.97 5.10 -8.87
CA PHE A 88 1.51 5.73 -7.67
C PHE A 88 2.18 7.08 -7.97
N GLY A 89 2.72 7.25 -9.18
CA GLY A 89 3.35 8.49 -9.60
C GLY A 89 4.86 8.51 -9.39
N ASN A 90 5.52 9.50 -10.00
CA ASN A 90 6.99 9.58 -10.01
C ASN A 90 7.62 9.83 -8.66
N GLY A 91 6.87 10.42 -7.73
CA GLY A 91 7.37 10.72 -6.38
C GLY A 91 7.33 9.54 -5.42
N VAL A 92 6.81 8.39 -5.84
CA VAL A 92 6.64 7.22 -4.97
C VAL A 92 7.58 6.11 -5.42
N LYS A 93 8.42 5.65 -4.49
CA LYS A 93 9.25 4.48 -4.72
C LYS A 93 8.42 3.23 -4.46
N VAL A 94 8.17 2.45 -5.50
CA VAL A 94 7.40 1.21 -5.41
C VAL A 94 8.36 0.04 -5.43
N MET A 95 8.48 -0.64 -4.30
CA MET A 95 9.35 -1.81 -4.16
C MET A 95 8.52 -3.06 -4.37
N ILE A 96 8.81 -3.78 -5.43
CA ILE A 96 8.08 -4.99 -5.83
C ILE A 96 9.07 -6.05 -6.29
N ARG A 97 8.61 -7.30 -6.22
CA ARG A 97 9.35 -8.43 -6.77
C ARG A 97 8.88 -8.65 -8.20
N ALA A 98 9.79 -8.49 -9.13
CA ALA A 98 9.49 -8.71 -10.55
C ALA A 98 9.85 -10.11 -11.00
#